data_42a8224d405f5fb37768d74b2b999434
#
_entry.id   42a8224d405f5fb37768d74b2b999434
#
_cell.length_a   1.000
_cell.length_b   1.000
_cell.length_c   1.000
_cell.angle_alpha   90.00
_cell.angle_beta   90.00
_cell.angle_gamma   90.00
#
_symmetry.space_group_name_H-M   'P 1'
#
loop_
_entity.id
_entity.type
_entity.pdbx_description
1 polymer ?
#
loop_
_entity_poly.entity_id
_entity_poly.type
_entity_poly.pdbx_seq_one_letter_code
_entity_poly.pdbx_strand_id
1 'polypeptide(L)'
;AKLQAYKQRMGWSFPWASSFEGDFNYDFGVAHTKEQQQSGVVDYNFRATDTRPLLEAGEESWAAEIASTVGTDWPTYRRESPGVSAFALEDGVVYHTYSAYGRGVDGIWGMYQLLDRAPFGRNESEPGIWWRRHDEYHR
;
A
#
# COMPACT_ATOMS: atom_id res chain seq x y z
N ALA A 1 5.38 1.45 -18.38
CA ALA A 1 5.97 0.33 -19.14
C ALA A 1 5.87 -0.99 -18.39
N LYS A 2 6.43 -1.15 -17.14
CA LYS A 2 6.40 -2.43 -16.39
C LYS A 2 4.97 -2.94 -16.12
N LEU A 3 4.07 -2.08 -15.66
CA LEU A 3 2.68 -2.44 -15.34
C LEU A 3 1.90 -2.89 -16.59
N GLN A 4 2.10 -2.27 -17.74
CA GLN A 4 1.45 -2.68 -18.98
C GLN A 4 1.94 -4.07 -19.45
N ALA A 5 3.24 -4.32 -19.37
CA ALA A 5 3.78 -5.64 -19.68
C ALA A 5 3.22 -6.71 -18.73
N TYR A 6 3.08 -6.39 -17.44
CA TYR A 6 2.49 -7.28 -16.44
C TYR A 6 1.01 -7.56 -16.74
N LYS A 7 0.22 -6.53 -17.03
CA LYS A 7 -1.18 -6.66 -17.43
C LYS A 7 -1.35 -7.61 -18.62
N GLN A 8 -0.51 -7.42 -19.66
CA GLN A 8 -0.51 -8.28 -20.86
C GLN A 8 -0.15 -9.73 -20.50
N ARG A 9 0.90 -9.93 -19.69
CA ARG A 9 1.31 -11.25 -19.23
C ARG A 9 0.20 -11.98 -18.47
N MET A 10 -0.58 -11.25 -17.64
CA MET A 10 -1.64 -11.81 -16.83
C MET A 10 -2.97 -11.93 -17.57
N GLY A 11 -3.06 -11.45 -18.81
CA GLY A 11 -4.30 -11.48 -19.59
C GLY A 11 -5.42 -10.61 -19.03
N TRP A 12 -5.11 -9.57 -18.26
CA TRP A 12 -6.12 -8.71 -17.63
C TRP A 12 -6.79 -7.79 -18.64
N SER A 13 -8.11 -7.92 -18.78
CA SER A 13 -8.92 -7.13 -19.71
C SER A 13 -9.55 -5.88 -19.10
N PHE A 14 -9.58 -5.77 -17.75
CA PHE A 14 -10.16 -4.62 -17.08
C PHE A 14 -9.37 -3.32 -17.36
N PRO A 15 -10.04 -2.15 -17.38
CA PRO A 15 -9.39 -0.88 -17.65
C PRO A 15 -8.39 -0.52 -16.54
N TRP A 16 -7.28 0.11 -16.94
CA TRP A 16 -6.27 0.65 -16.05
C TRP A 16 -6.10 2.14 -16.32
N ALA A 17 -6.15 2.92 -15.27
CA ALA A 17 -5.73 4.30 -15.25
C ALA A 17 -4.53 4.46 -14.31
N SER A 18 -3.61 5.36 -14.63
CA SER A 18 -2.53 5.75 -13.74
C SER A 18 -2.96 7.00 -12.99
N SER A 19 -2.79 7.01 -11.67
CA SER A 19 -2.91 8.20 -10.83
C SER A 19 -1.59 8.95 -10.66
N PHE A 20 -0.51 8.46 -11.31
CA PHE A 20 0.81 9.08 -11.26
C PHE A 20 0.77 10.49 -11.84
N GLU A 21 1.37 11.45 -11.12
CA GLU A 21 1.35 12.90 -11.42
C GLU A 21 -0.04 13.56 -11.36
N GLY A 22 -1.06 12.87 -10.83
CA GLY A 22 -2.38 13.44 -10.57
C GLY A 22 -2.63 13.70 -9.09
N ASP A 23 -3.69 14.43 -8.79
CA ASP A 23 -4.04 14.81 -7.41
C ASP A 23 -4.72 13.67 -6.63
N PHE A 24 -5.21 12.63 -7.31
CA PHE A 24 -6.02 11.57 -6.73
C PHE A 24 -5.40 10.95 -5.47
N ASN A 25 -4.11 10.59 -5.52
CA ASN A 25 -3.45 9.95 -4.39
C ASN A 25 -3.27 10.92 -3.21
N TYR A 26 -3.10 12.21 -3.48
CA TYR A 26 -3.04 13.25 -2.45
C TYR A 26 -4.40 13.54 -1.85
N ASP A 27 -5.44 13.66 -2.66
CA ASP A 27 -6.82 13.91 -2.23
C ASP A 27 -7.36 12.78 -1.33
N PHE A 28 -6.91 11.55 -1.57
CA PHE A 28 -7.25 10.39 -0.75
C PHE A 28 -6.26 10.12 0.39
N GLY A 29 -5.29 11.01 0.64
CA GLY A 29 -4.34 10.92 1.75
C GLY A 29 -3.43 9.68 1.69
N VAL A 30 -3.21 9.13 0.49
CA VAL A 30 -2.34 7.97 0.29
C VAL A 30 -0.99 8.32 -0.34
N ALA A 31 -0.79 9.58 -0.75
CA ALA A 31 0.50 10.09 -1.19
C ALA A 31 0.90 11.34 -0.41
N HIS A 32 2.20 11.53 -0.22
CA HIS A 32 2.77 12.68 0.46
C HIS A 32 3.99 13.19 -0.28
N THR A 33 4.20 14.49 -0.27
CA THR A 33 5.45 15.09 -0.80
C THR A 33 6.62 14.77 0.15
N LYS A 34 7.83 14.96 -0.36
CA LYS A 34 9.04 14.83 0.46
C LYS A 34 9.04 15.84 1.61
N GLU A 35 8.60 17.05 1.34
CA GLU A 35 8.49 18.13 2.32
C GLU A 35 7.48 17.81 3.42
N GLN A 36 6.31 17.31 3.06
CA GLN A 36 5.31 16.84 4.02
C GLN A 36 5.87 15.71 4.91
N GLN A 37 6.52 14.73 4.30
CA GLN A 37 7.14 13.63 5.05
C GLN A 37 8.24 14.16 6.00
N GLN A 38 9.06 15.12 5.57
CA GLN A 38 10.12 15.73 6.38
C GLN A 38 9.58 16.65 7.48
N SER A 39 8.35 17.15 7.37
CA SER A 39 7.71 17.94 8.43
C SER A 39 7.47 17.14 9.71
N GLY A 40 7.56 15.82 9.64
CA GLY A 40 7.43 14.90 10.75
C GLY A 40 6.01 14.40 11.02
N VAL A 41 5.00 14.96 10.34
CA VAL A 41 3.59 14.55 10.50
C VAL A 41 2.88 14.61 9.16
N VAL A 42 2.17 13.55 8.80
CA VAL A 42 1.27 13.48 7.64
C VAL A 42 -0.09 12.92 8.05
N ASP A 43 -1.12 13.27 7.32
CA ASP A 43 -2.43 12.65 7.48
C ASP A 43 -2.48 11.34 6.69
N TYR A 44 -2.73 10.24 7.38
CA TYR A 44 -2.95 8.94 6.77
C TYR A 44 -4.04 8.17 7.53
N ASN A 45 -4.94 7.57 6.81
CA ASN A 45 -6.06 6.80 7.37
C ASN A 45 -6.87 7.63 8.40
N PHE A 46 -7.16 8.90 8.06
CA PHE A 46 -7.90 9.85 8.89
C PHE A 46 -7.24 10.18 10.24
N ARG A 47 -5.92 10.03 10.33
CA ARG A 47 -5.14 10.32 11.54
C ARG A 47 -3.83 11.00 11.20
N ALA A 48 -3.44 11.93 12.06
CA ALA A 48 -2.09 12.47 12.05
C ALA A 48 -1.10 11.35 12.40
N THR A 49 -0.17 11.07 11.50
CA THR A 49 0.81 9.98 11.60
C THR A 49 2.21 10.56 11.66
N ASP A 50 2.98 10.18 12.67
CA ASP A 50 4.39 10.56 12.78
C ASP A 50 5.22 9.84 11.70
N THR A 51 5.95 10.60 10.91
CA THR A 51 6.81 10.09 9.83
C THR A 51 8.26 9.90 10.23
N ARG A 52 8.69 10.41 11.38
CA ARG A 52 10.10 10.32 11.84
C ARG A 52 10.61 8.88 11.91
N PRO A 53 9.88 7.91 12.49
CA PRO A 53 10.33 6.52 12.50
C PRO A 53 10.52 5.93 11.10
N LEU A 54 9.81 6.46 10.11
CA LEU A 54 9.94 6.02 8.71
C LEU A 54 11.23 6.53 8.06
N LEU A 55 11.72 7.68 8.49
CA LEU A 55 12.95 8.28 7.97
C LEU A 55 14.21 7.68 8.63
N GLU A 56 14.07 7.13 9.85
CA GLU A 56 15.15 6.60 10.67
C GLU A 56 15.42 5.10 10.44
N ALA A 57 14.64 4.44 9.60
CA ALA A 57 14.82 3.01 9.31
C ALA A 57 16.17 2.77 8.64
N GLY A 58 17.03 1.99 9.30
CA GLY A 58 18.39 1.66 8.81
C GLY A 58 18.36 0.82 7.53
N GLU A 59 19.48 0.86 6.79
CA GLU A 59 19.63 0.16 5.49
C GLU A 59 19.49 -1.37 5.58
N GLU A 60 19.77 -1.96 6.73
CA GLU A 60 19.65 -3.41 6.97
C GLU A 60 18.28 -3.81 7.55
N SER A 61 17.32 -2.88 7.59
CA SER A 61 16.00 -3.15 8.14
C SER A 61 15.10 -3.89 7.14
N TRP A 62 14.07 -4.59 7.64
CA TRP A 62 12.99 -5.16 6.82
C TRP A 62 12.34 -4.10 5.90
N ALA A 63 12.35 -2.85 6.34
CA ALA A 63 11.83 -1.71 5.60
C ALA A 63 12.64 -1.47 4.32
N ALA A 64 13.97 -1.49 4.42
CA ALA A 64 14.86 -1.38 3.28
C ALA A 64 14.73 -2.58 2.34
N GLU A 65 14.55 -3.80 2.88
CA GLU A 65 14.30 -5.00 2.08
C GLU A 65 13.04 -4.83 1.21
N ILE A 66 11.91 -4.39 1.78
CA ILE A 66 10.69 -4.14 1.01
C ILE A 66 10.94 -3.11 -0.09
N ALA A 67 11.51 -1.96 0.23
CA ALA A 67 11.75 -0.89 -0.73
C ALA A 67 12.64 -1.34 -1.88
N SER A 68 13.64 -2.17 -1.60
CA SER A 68 14.56 -2.72 -2.60
C SER A 68 13.86 -3.61 -3.64
N THR A 69 12.77 -4.29 -3.27
CA THR A 69 11.98 -5.13 -4.20
C THR A 69 11.42 -4.35 -5.38
N VAL A 70 11.21 -3.05 -5.20
CA VAL A 70 10.70 -2.14 -6.23
C VAL A 70 11.77 -1.16 -6.74
N GLY A 71 13.00 -1.27 -6.23
CA GLY A 71 14.17 -0.50 -6.70
C GLY A 71 14.22 0.93 -6.13
N THR A 72 13.81 1.13 -4.87
CA THR A 72 13.81 2.45 -4.20
C THR A 72 14.30 2.32 -2.74
N ASP A 73 14.46 3.45 -2.06
CA ASP A 73 14.69 3.53 -0.62
C ASP A 73 13.38 3.54 0.17
N TRP A 74 13.46 3.23 1.47
CA TRP A 74 12.30 3.18 2.34
C TRP A 74 11.55 4.51 2.49
N PRO A 75 12.17 5.66 2.71
CA PRO A 75 11.47 6.94 2.75
C PRO A 75 10.70 7.23 1.46
N THR A 76 11.28 6.94 0.29
CA THR A 76 10.61 7.12 -1.00
C THR A 76 9.45 6.14 -1.18
N TYR A 77 9.65 4.87 -0.81
CA TYR A 77 8.59 3.85 -0.83
C TYR A 77 7.39 4.27 0.00
N ARG A 78 7.62 4.84 1.19
CA ARG A 78 6.57 5.23 2.13
C ARG A 78 5.86 6.54 1.80
N ARG A 79 6.26 7.23 0.75
CA ARG A 79 5.50 8.39 0.28
C ARG A 79 4.19 8.04 -0.38
N GLU A 80 4.02 6.77 -0.77
CA GLU A 80 2.75 6.23 -1.23
C GLU A 80 2.32 5.05 -0.35
N SER A 81 1.04 4.98 -0.06
CA SER A 81 0.44 3.97 0.81
C SER A 81 -0.73 3.28 0.09
N PRO A 82 -0.99 2.00 0.39
CA PRO A 82 -2.09 1.29 -0.23
C PRO A 82 -3.44 1.78 0.28
N GLY A 83 -4.41 1.85 -0.61
CA GLY A 83 -5.80 2.12 -0.30
C GLY A 83 -6.74 1.50 -1.33
N VAL A 84 -7.99 1.34 -0.94
CA VAL A 84 -9.08 0.94 -1.82
C VAL A 84 -10.22 1.92 -1.63
N SER A 85 -10.73 2.46 -2.72
CA SER A 85 -11.89 3.35 -2.72
C SER A 85 -12.95 2.84 -3.68
N ALA A 86 -14.21 2.99 -3.31
CA ALA A 86 -15.35 2.68 -4.14
C ALA A 86 -16.15 3.94 -4.45
N PHE A 87 -16.67 3.99 -5.66
CA PHE A 87 -17.45 5.11 -6.15
C PHE A 87 -18.72 4.60 -6.84
N ALA A 88 -19.79 5.36 -6.73
CA ALA A 88 -21.00 5.18 -7.50
C ALA A 88 -21.13 6.32 -8.52
N LEU A 89 -21.60 6.00 -9.72
CA LEU A 89 -21.97 7.00 -10.71
C LEU A 89 -23.51 7.01 -10.82
N GLU A 90 -24.12 8.13 -10.47
CA GLU A 90 -25.57 8.33 -10.53
C GLU A 90 -25.86 9.68 -11.17
N ASP A 91 -26.68 9.71 -12.21
CA ASP A 91 -27.08 10.92 -12.94
C ASP A 91 -25.91 11.81 -13.39
N GLY A 92 -24.78 11.19 -13.77
CA GLY A 92 -23.57 11.89 -14.22
C GLY A 92 -22.72 12.46 -13.06
N VAL A 93 -23.10 12.21 -11.81
CA VAL A 93 -22.35 12.61 -10.62
C VAL A 93 -21.65 11.41 -10.02
N VAL A 94 -20.36 11.58 -9.69
CA VAL A 94 -19.56 10.55 -9.03
C VAL A 94 -19.62 10.75 -7.52
N TYR A 95 -20.10 9.74 -6.83
CA TYR A 95 -20.18 9.71 -5.36
C TYR A 95 -19.09 8.81 -4.80
N HIS A 96 -18.30 9.31 -3.86
CA HIS A 96 -17.41 8.50 -3.06
C HIS A 96 -18.22 7.77 -1.99
N THR A 97 -18.19 6.43 -1.98
CA THR A 97 -19.05 5.61 -1.12
C THR A 97 -18.28 4.87 -0.04
N TYR A 98 -16.98 4.61 -0.24
CA TYR A 98 -16.18 3.83 0.70
C TYR A 98 -14.70 4.08 0.49
N SER A 99 -13.92 4.08 1.58
CA SER A 99 -12.46 3.94 1.53
C SER A 99 -11.96 3.10 2.70
N ALA A 100 -10.91 2.34 2.45
CA ALA A 100 -10.15 1.61 3.45
C ALA A 100 -8.65 1.74 3.18
N TYR A 101 -7.87 1.86 4.24
CA TYR A 101 -6.43 2.09 4.19
C TYR A 101 -5.69 1.17 5.16
N GLY A 102 -4.39 0.93 4.89
CA GLY A 102 -3.56 0.10 5.75
C GLY A 102 -4.19 -1.25 6.04
N ARG A 103 -4.23 -1.65 7.31
CA ARG A 103 -4.85 -2.93 7.73
C ARG A 103 -6.37 -3.01 7.49
N GLY A 104 -7.03 -1.88 7.20
CA GLY A 104 -8.44 -1.87 6.79
C GLY A 104 -8.69 -2.60 5.46
N VAL A 105 -7.67 -2.76 4.60
CA VAL A 105 -7.79 -3.52 3.36
C VAL A 105 -7.70 -5.03 3.57
N ASP A 106 -7.31 -5.53 4.75
CA ASP A 106 -7.18 -6.96 5.06
C ASP A 106 -8.52 -7.70 4.86
N GLY A 107 -9.64 -7.01 5.14
CA GLY A 107 -10.97 -7.55 4.92
C GLY A 107 -11.31 -7.90 3.47
N ILE A 108 -10.56 -7.33 2.52
CA ILE A 108 -10.73 -7.54 1.07
C ILE A 108 -9.81 -8.66 0.56
N TRP A 109 -8.80 -9.02 1.33
CA TRP A 109 -7.87 -10.11 0.99
C TRP A 109 -8.39 -11.44 1.52
N GLY A 110 -8.82 -12.30 0.62
CA GLY A 110 -9.39 -13.62 0.99
C GLY A 110 -8.45 -14.48 1.84
N MET A 111 -7.15 -14.36 1.66
CA MET A 111 -6.14 -15.05 2.46
C MET A 111 -6.27 -14.73 3.95
N TYR A 112 -6.34 -13.46 4.33
CA TYR A 112 -6.48 -13.06 5.73
C TYR A 112 -7.81 -13.51 6.34
N GLN A 113 -8.89 -13.49 5.54
CA GLN A 113 -10.18 -14.00 6.00
C GLN A 113 -10.13 -15.49 6.39
N LEU A 114 -9.35 -16.29 5.66
CA LEU A 114 -9.14 -17.70 5.97
C LEU A 114 -8.22 -17.89 7.18
N LEU A 115 -7.10 -17.16 7.22
CA LEU A 115 -6.15 -17.24 8.33
C LEU A 115 -6.76 -16.82 9.67
N ASP A 116 -7.60 -15.76 9.69
CA ASP A 116 -8.28 -15.29 10.90
C ASP A 116 -9.24 -16.36 11.49
N ARG A 117 -9.62 -17.34 10.69
CA ARG A 117 -10.47 -18.48 11.10
C ARG A 117 -9.69 -19.77 11.36
N ALA A 118 -8.40 -19.76 11.07
CA ALA A 118 -7.53 -20.91 11.33
C ALA A 118 -7.20 -21.02 12.84
N PRO A 119 -6.94 -22.24 13.37
CA PRO A 119 -6.64 -22.44 14.80
C PRO A 119 -5.46 -21.61 15.32
N PHE A 120 -4.47 -21.35 14.49
CA PHE A 120 -3.27 -20.56 14.83
C PHE A 120 -3.37 -19.10 14.37
N GLY A 121 -4.51 -18.68 13.78
CA GLY A 121 -4.65 -17.34 13.24
C GLY A 121 -3.66 -17.05 12.11
N ARG A 122 -3.25 -15.81 11.98
CA ARG A 122 -2.26 -15.38 10.98
C ARG A 122 -0.84 -15.83 11.28
N ASN A 123 -0.53 -16.08 12.55
CA ASN A 123 0.80 -16.45 13.03
C ASN A 123 1.90 -15.52 12.50
N GLU A 124 1.59 -14.22 12.40
CA GLU A 124 2.52 -13.20 11.93
C GLU A 124 3.48 -12.84 13.05
N SER A 125 4.79 -12.86 12.77
CA SER A 125 5.79 -12.19 13.57
C SER A 125 5.89 -10.72 13.16
N GLU A 126 6.31 -9.86 14.06
CA GLU A 126 6.57 -8.46 13.74
C GLU A 126 8.01 -8.25 13.22
N PRO A 127 8.16 -7.64 12.03
CA PRO A 127 7.12 -7.38 11.01
C PRO A 127 6.79 -8.64 10.24
N GLY A 128 5.55 -8.81 9.78
CA GLY A 128 5.20 -9.91 8.88
C GLY A 128 6.05 -9.88 7.61
N ILE A 129 6.36 -11.05 7.06
CA ILE A 129 7.20 -11.19 5.84
C ILE A 129 6.38 -11.41 4.57
N TRP A 130 5.21 -10.81 4.50
CA TRP A 130 4.20 -10.98 3.44
C TRP A 130 4.70 -10.64 2.02
N TRP A 131 5.79 -9.88 1.89
CA TRP A 131 6.40 -9.51 0.60
C TRP A 131 7.30 -10.61 0.01
N ARG A 132 7.72 -11.59 0.83
CA ARG A 132 8.54 -12.72 0.36
C ARG A 132 7.69 -13.77 -0.32
N ARG A 133 8.26 -14.42 -1.32
CA ARG A 133 7.64 -15.57 -1.97
C ARG A 133 7.88 -16.82 -1.12
N HIS A 134 7.07 -17.86 -1.36
CA HIS A 134 7.15 -19.11 -0.58
C HIS A 134 8.53 -19.78 -0.61
N ASP A 135 9.30 -19.63 -1.70
CA ASP A 135 10.66 -20.15 -1.88
C ASP A 135 11.75 -19.25 -1.25
N GLU A 136 11.37 -18.13 -0.64
CA GLU A 136 12.25 -17.17 0.02
C GLU A 136 12.14 -17.21 1.56
N TYR A 137 11.21 -18.03 2.13
CA TYR A 137 10.95 -18.04 3.58
C TYR A 137 12.09 -18.59 4.43
N HIS A 138 13.03 -19.34 3.87
CA HIS A 138 14.10 -20.03 4.60
C HIS A 138 15.49 -19.46 4.29
N ARG A 139 15.55 -18.24 3.81
CA ARG A 139 16.82 -17.54 3.57
C ARG A 139 17.12 -16.52 4.63
#